data_e8b6195aae3257ab99f415de45e6add6
#
_entry.id   e8b6195aae3257ab99f415de45e6add6
#
_cell.length_a   1.000
_cell.length_b   1.000
_cell.length_c   1.000
_cell.angle_alpha   90.00
_cell.angle_beta   90.00
_cell.angle_gamma   90.00
#
_symmetry.space_group_name_H-M   'P 1'
#
loop_
_entity.id
_entity.type
_entity.pdbx_description
1 polymer ?
#
loop_
_entity_poly.entity_id
_entity_poly.type
_entity_poly.pdbx_seq_one_letter_code
_entity_poly.pdbx_strand_id
1 'polypeptide(L)' 'MFQRVDKALDMIRPAIRMDGGEVELIDVEDGIARVRMMGACGGCPMSTMTLKMGIERAIRQAVPEVKAVEAV' A
#
# COMPACT_ATOMS: atom_id res chain seq x y z
N MET A 1 14.12 3.88 5.57
CA MET A 1 12.94 3.00 5.50
C MET A 1 11.91 3.43 4.46
N PHE A 2 11.66 4.72 4.32
CA PHE A 2 10.71 5.21 3.32
C PHE A 2 11.02 4.69 1.90
N GLN A 3 12.26 4.79 1.47
CA GLN A 3 12.64 4.35 0.13
C GLN A 3 12.46 2.85 -0.08
N ARG A 4 12.72 2.06 0.95
CA ARG A 4 12.55 0.62 0.88
C ARG A 4 11.07 0.25 0.75
N VAL A 5 10.22 0.92 1.49
CA VAL A 5 8.78 0.70 1.41
C VAL A 5 8.23 1.17 0.06
N ASP A 6 8.70 2.31 -0.42
CA ASP A 6 8.28 2.82 -1.71
C ASP A 6 8.65 1.85 -2.84
N LYS A 7 9.84 1.27 -2.77
CA LYS A 7 10.28 0.25 -3.72
C LYS A 7 9.38 -1.00 -3.66
N ALA A 8 9.00 -1.41 -2.46
CA ALA A 8 8.09 -2.53 -2.30
C ALA A 8 6.72 -2.22 -2.94
N LEU A 9 6.25 -0.99 -2.79
CA LEU A 9 5.02 -0.55 -3.43
C LEU A 9 5.12 -0.59 -4.95
N ASP A 10 6.28 -0.24 -5.50
CA ASP A 10 6.48 -0.27 -6.95
C ASP A 10 6.22 -1.65 -7.55
N MET A 11 6.46 -2.70 -6.78
CA MET A 11 6.24 -4.07 -7.25
C MET A 11 4.75 -4.37 -7.42
N ILE A 12 3.89 -3.72 -6.66
CA ILE A 12 2.45 -3.97 -6.69
C ILE A 12 1.67 -2.88 -7.43
N ARG A 13 2.30 -1.75 -7.74
CA ARG A 13 1.64 -0.66 -8.45
C ARG A 13 1.04 -1.09 -9.79
N PRO A 14 1.72 -1.89 -10.62
CA PRO A 14 1.12 -2.34 -11.87
C PRO A 14 -0.21 -3.08 -11.68
N ALA A 15 -0.29 -3.94 -10.67
CA ALA A 15 -1.52 -4.68 -10.38
C ALA A 15 -2.64 -3.72 -9.94
N ILE A 16 -2.30 -2.74 -9.12
CA ILE A 16 -3.27 -1.75 -8.66
C ILE A 16 -3.78 -0.90 -9.82
N ARG A 17 -2.88 -0.52 -10.73
CA ARG A 17 -3.26 0.27 -11.91
C ARG A 17 -4.16 -0.51 -12.85
N MET A 18 -3.96 -1.81 -12.97
CA MET A 18 -4.83 -2.66 -13.77
C MET A 18 -6.27 -2.64 -13.28
N ASP A 19 -6.45 -2.49 -11.97
CA ASP A 19 -7.77 -2.36 -11.37
C ASP A 19 -8.31 -0.93 -11.39
N GLY A 20 -7.58 -0.02 -12.03
CA GLY A 20 -7.98 1.38 -12.14
C GLY A 20 -7.67 2.21 -10.92
N GLY A 21 -6.90 1.67 -9.98
CA GLY A 21 -6.51 2.38 -8.77
C GLY A 21 -5.08 2.88 -8.80
N GLU A 22 -4.70 3.56 -7.74
CA GLU A 22 -3.33 4.00 -7.54
C GLU A 22 -3.06 4.09 -6.04
N VAL A 23 -1.79 3.91 -5.67
CA VAL A 23 -1.35 4.00 -4.29
C VAL A 23 -0.15 4.93 -4.20
N GLU A 24 -0.17 5.79 -3.19
CA GLU A 24 0.92 6.72 -2.92
C GLU A 24 1.40 6.52 -1.48
N LEU A 25 2.71 6.45 -1.31
CA LEU A 25 3.30 6.38 0.03
C LEU A 25 3.41 7.78 0.60
N ILE A 26 2.76 8.00 1.72
CA ILE A 26 2.77 9.30 2.40
C ILE A 26 3.95 9.39 3.35
N ASP A 27 4.06 8.45 4.28
CA ASP A 27 5.20 8.39 5.18
C ASP A 27 5.33 7.00 5.80
N VAL A 28 6.44 6.80 6.53
CA VAL A 28 6.65 5.60 7.32
C VAL A 28 7.14 6.06 8.69
N GLU A 29 6.39 5.72 9.72
CA GLU A 29 6.71 6.14 11.08
C GLU A 29 6.43 4.99 12.04
N ASP A 30 7.40 4.69 12.91
CA ASP A 30 7.28 3.63 13.92
C ASP A 30 6.87 2.28 13.35
N GLY A 31 7.34 1.97 12.14
CA GLY A 31 7.01 0.72 11.47
C GLY A 31 5.63 0.71 10.82
N ILE A 32 4.94 1.86 10.81
CA ILE A 32 3.65 1.99 10.15
C ILE A 32 3.82 2.76 8.84
N ALA A 33 3.48 2.11 7.75
CA ALA A 33 3.52 2.73 6.44
C ALA A 33 2.16 3.34 6.14
N ARG A 34 2.12 4.65 5.98
CA ARG A 34 0.89 5.36 5.62
C ARG A 34 0.82 5.53 4.13
N VAL A 35 -0.25 5.02 3.56
CA VAL A 35 -0.46 5.07 2.11
C VAL A 35 -1.79 5.75 1.82
N ARG A 36 -1.85 6.37 0.66
CA ARG A 36 -3.08 6.98 0.17
C ARG A 36 -3.51 6.23 -1.07
N MET A 37 -4.71 5.69 -1.02
CA MET A 37 -5.27 4.97 -2.14
C MET A 37 -6.23 5.87 -2.90
N MET A 38 -6.07 5.87 -4.23
CA MET A 38 -6.85 6.73 -5.12
C MET A 38 -7.37 5.90 -6.28
N GLY A 39 -8.42 6.39 -6.93
CA GLY A 39 -8.89 5.82 -8.17
C GLY A 39 -10.25 5.16 -8.04
N ALA A 40 -10.54 4.28 -8.98
CA ALA A 40 -11.87 3.72 -9.19
C ALA A 40 -12.40 2.90 -8.02
N CYS A 41 -11.54 2.43 -7.15
CA CYS A 41 -11.94 1.61 -6.01
C CYS A 41 -12.45 2.42 -4.82
N GLY A 42 -12.47 3.73 -4.92
CA GLY A 42 -12.86 4.61 -3.83
C GLY A 42 -14.29 4.44 -3.36
N GLY A 43 -15.13 3.83 -4.16
CA GLY A 43 -16.53 3.58 -3.79
C GLY A 43 -16.82 2.18 -3.28
N CYS A 44 -15.81 1.32 -3.19
CA CYS A 44 -16.01 -0.07 -2.84
C CYS A 44 -15.19 -0.44 -1.59
N PRO A 45 -15.79 -0.39 -0.38
CA PRO A 45 -15.06 -0.63 0.86
C PRO A 45 -14.37 -1.99 0.91
N MET A 46 -15.01 -3.03 0.40
CA MET A 46 -14.42 -4.37 0.42
C MET A 46 -13.17 -4.46 -0.45
N SER A 47 -13.21 -3.85 -1.63
CA SER A 47 -12.03 -3.82 -2.51
C SER A 47 -10.88 -3.06 -1.87
N THR A 48 -11.18 -1.97 -1.17
CA THR A 48 -10.18 -1.19 -0.46
C THR A 48 -9.52 -2.02 0.63
N MET A 49 -10.30 -2.77 1.40
CA MET A 49 -9.74 -3.63 2.46
C MET A 49 -8.87 -4.73 1.87
N THR A 50 -9.32 -5.37 0.79
CA THR A 50 -8.56 -6.42 0.13
C THR A 50 -7.23 -5.89 -0.40
N LEU A 51 -7.25 -4.72 -1.03
CA LEU A 51 -6.05 -4.07 -1.52
C LEU A 51 -5.10 -3.72 -0.38
N LYS A 52 -5.65 -3.19 0.71
CA LYS A 52 -4.84 -2.84 1.88
C LYS A 52 -4.14 -4.07 2.44
N MET A 53 -4.83 -5.18 2.56
CA MET A 53 -4.23 -6.40 3.07
C MET A 53 -3.14 -6.93 2.13
N GLY A 54 -3.37 -6.87 0.83
CA GLY A 54 -2.38 -7.28 -0.16
C GLY A 54 -1.15 -6.39 -0.12
N ILE A 55 -1.36 -5.09 -0.02
CA ILE A 55 -0.27 -4.11 0.09
C ILE A 55 0.53 -4.36 1.37
N GLU A 56 -0.14 -4.52 2.49
CA GLU A 56 0.51 -4.77 3.76
C GLU A 56 1.37 -6.04 3.70
N ARG A 57 0.82 -7.11 3.15
CA ARG A 57 1.54 -8.37 3.03
C ARG A 57 2.79 -8.20 2.16
N ALA A 58 2.66 -7.55 1.01
CA ALA A 58 3.78 -7.34 0.11
C ALA A 58 4.86 -6.49 0.75
N ILE A 59 4.48 -5.42 1.43
CA ILE A 59 5.43 -4.54 2.09
C ILE A 59 6.13 -5.28 3.24
N ARG A 60 5.39 -6.01 4.05
CA ARG A 60 5.97 -6.74 5.17
C ARG A 60 6.95 -7.83 4.74
N GLN A 61 6.70 -8.44 3.60
CA GLN A 61 7.64 -9.42 3.05
C GLN A 61 8.93 -8.78 2.58
N ALA A 62 8.81 -7.62 1.95
CA ALA A 62 9.98 -6.90 1.43
C ALA A 62 10.72 -6.13 2.52
N VAL A 63 9.97 -5.58 3.48
CA VAL A 63 10.51 -4.78 4.57
C VAL A 63 9.93 -5.30 5.89
N PRO A 64 10.59 -6.29 6.51
CA PRO A 64 10.06 -6.90 7.75
C PRO A 64 9.92 -5.93 8.92
N GLU A 65 10.62 -4.80 8.87
CA GLU A 65 10.52 -3.77 9.91
C GLU A 65 9.16 -3.08 9.93
N VAL A 66 8.42 -3.15 8.83
CA VAL A 66 7.07 -2.59 8.77
C VAL A 66 6.12 -3.51 9.53
N LYS A 67 5.38 -2.94 10.47
CA LYS A 67 4.44 -3.69 11.31
C LYS A 67 3.04 -3.68 10.72
N ALA A 68 2.66 -2.57 10.12
CA ALA A 68 1.32 -2.39 9.59
C ALA A 68 1.31 -1.35 8.48
N VAL A 69 0.22 -1.34 7.73
CA VAL A 69 -0.02 -0.34 6.69
C VAL A 69 -1.35 0.35 7.01
N GLU A 70 -1.34 1.67 7.00
CA GLU A 70 -2.54 2.46 7.20
C GLU A 70 -2.91 3.19 5.92
N ALA A 71 -4.19 3.18 5.60
CA ALA A 71 -4.75 3.98 4.51
C ALA A 71 -5.24 5.31 5.06
N VAL A 72 -4.80 6.39 4.46
CA VAL A 72 -5.22 7.74 4.86
C VAL A 72 -6.03 8.42 3.77
#